data_c2ac9b72c142920cf6f1d94a54a3eab4
#
_entry.id   c2ac9b72c142920cf6f1d94a54a3eab4
#
_cell.length_a   1.000
_cell.length_b   1.000
_cell.length_c   1.000
_cell.angle_alpha   90.00
_cell.angle_beta   90.00
_cell.angle_gamma   90.00
#
_symmetry.space_group_name_H-M   'P 1'
#
loop_
_entity.id
_entity.type
_entity.pdbx_description
1 polymer ?
#
loop_
_entity_poly.entity_id
_entity_poly.type
_entity_poly.pdbx_seq_one_letter_code
_entity_poly.pdbx_strand_id
1 'polypeptide(L)'
;MKKKKFPVFILCSLLTLTNIQTPWAFSDEAPDDPAFSDEITPDEATYAKDTADISASGNSIPITADSGFADPVFQKWISENIDTDRNGLLSDEEISMCSEISIPSMSVDSLEGIEYFYNLKTLDCSDNELLFLDVSANTVLKSLNCSHNNLLSLDLSSCKKLKDLDISFN
;
A
#
# COMPACT_ATOMS: atom_id res chain seq x y z
N MET A 1 17.18 -26.74 28.92
CA MET A 1 16.53 -25.73 28.04
C MET A 1 16.79 -26.12 26.59
N LYS A 2 15.78 -26.57 25.85
CA LYS A 2 15.94 -27.13 24.49
C LYS A 2 15.61 -26.02 23.47
N LYS A 3 16.60 -25.66 22.66
CA LYS A 3 16.43 -24.74 21.53
C LYS A 3 15.77 -25.49 20.36
N LYS A 4 14.59 -25.08 19.95
CA LYS A 4 13.94 -25.56 18.73
C LYS A 4 14.52 -24.81 17.51
N LYS A 5 15.14 -25.59 16.60
CA LYS A 5 15.57 -25.12 15.28
C LYS A 5 14.41 -25.30 14.31
N PHE A 6 14.05 -24.26 13.55
CA PHE A 6 13.15 -24.37 12.40
C PHE A 6 13.97 -24.62 11.13
N PRO A 7 13.51 -25.49 10.23
CA PRO A 7 14.24 -25.75 8.99
C PRO A 7 13.93 -24.69 7.93
N VAL A 8 14.97 -24.19 7.31
CA VAL A 8 14.94 -23.36 6.11
C VAL A 8 14.66 -24.27 4.91
N PHE A 9 13.54 -24.10 4.24
CA PHE A 9 13.29 -24.71 2.94
C PHE A 9 13.72 -23.75 1.84
N ILE A 10 14.87 -24.06 1.23
CA ILE A 10 15.29 -23.48 -0.04
C ILE A 10 14.67 -24.33 -1.14
N LEU A 11 13.71 -23.78 -1.87
CA LEU A 11 13.23 -24.39 -3.10
C LEU A 11 13.75 -23.60 -4.28
N CYS A 12 14.82 -24.11 -4.87
CA CYS A 12 15.39 -23.65 -6.12
C CYS A 12 14.66 -24.39 -7.26
N SER A 13 13.84 -23.69 -8.05
CA SER A 13 13.32 -24.27 -9.29
C SER A 13 13.90 -23.51 -10.48
N LEU A 14 14.78 -24.21 -11.20
CA LEU A 14 15.23 -23.88 -12.53
C LEU A 14 14.03 -23.76 -13.49
N LEU A 15 13.88 -22.65 -14.17
CA LEU A 15 13.08 -22.59 -15.39
C LEU A 15 14.01 -22.31 -16.56
N THR A 16 14.06 -23.30 -17.45
CA THR A 16 14.77 -23.30 -18.72
C THR A 16 14.14 -22.33 -19.71
N LEU A 17 14.93 -21.47 -20.31
CA LEU A 17 14.57 -20.69 -21.48
C LEU A 17 14.34 -21.63 -22.68
N THR A 18 13.17 -21.60 -23.27
CA THR A 18 12.97 -22.02 -24.65
C THR A 18 12.69 -20.81 -25.52
N ASN A 19 13.62 -20.60 -26.43
CA ASN A 19 13.65 -19.62 -27.49
C ASN A 19 12.62 -19.98 -28.55
N ILE A 20 11.62 -19.12 -28.82
CA ILE A 20 10.74 -19.24 -29.98
C ILE A 20 10.89 -17.98 -30.83
N GLN A 21 11.54 -18.16 -31.96
CA GLN A 21 11.63 -17.19 -33.03
C GLN A 21 10.26 -17.10 -33.73
N THR A 22 9.78 -15.89 -33.93
CA THR A 22 8.68 -15.58 -34.84
C THR A 22 9.24 -15.16 -36.20
N PRO A 23 8.82 -15.76 -37.31
CA PRO A 23 8.98 -15.15 -38.61
C PRO A 23 7.75 -14.28 -38.93
N TRP A 24 8.01 -13.01 -39.14
CA TRP A 24 7.05 -12.07 -39.72
C TRP A 24 7.11 -12.18 -41.22
N ALA A 25 5.98 -12.42 -41.83
CA ALA A 25 5.81 -12.28 -43.27
C ALA A 25 4.74 -11.24 -43.56
N PHE A 26 5.18 -10.21 -44.23
CA PHE A 26 4.40 -9.13 -44.79
C PHE A 26 3.72 -9.65 -46.09
N SER A 27 2.43 -9.44 -46.28
CA SER A 27 1.80 -9.41 -47.59
C SER A 27 0.67 -8.41 -47.61
N ASP A 28 0.88 -7.35 -48.38
CA ASP A 28 -0.12 -6.44 -48.88
C ASP A 28 -1.15 -7.20 -49.68
N GLU A 29 -2.42 -6.95 -49.48
CA GLU A 29 -3.47 -6.79 -50.47
C GLU A 29 -4.76 -6.38 -49.81
N ALA A 30 -5.25 -5.20 -50.15
CA ALA A 30 -6.63 -4.79 -49.89
C ALA A 30 -7.54 -5.31 -51.02
N PRO A 31 -8.76 -5.65 -50.74
CA PRO A 31 -9.83 -5.37 -51.67
C PRO A 31 -11.04 -4.64 -51.02
N ASP A 32 -11.47 -3.74 -51.82
CA ASP A 32 -12.71 -2.99 -51.90
C ASP A 32 -13.90 -3.38 -51.06
N ASP A 33 -14.51 -2.33 -50.52
CA ASP A 33 -15.83 -2.16 -49.94
C ASP A 33 -16.99 -2.76 -50.79
N PRO A 34 -18.09 -3.24 -50.17
CA PRO A 34 -19.22 -2.33 -50.04
C PRO A 34 -20.00 -2.42 -48.71
N ALA A 35 -20.42 -1.25 -48.25
CA ALA A 35 -21.59 -0.94 -47.48
C ALA A 35 -22.40 -2.09 -46.87
N PHE A 36 -22.35 -2.25 -45.55
CA PHE A 36 -23.42 -2.86 -44.81
C PHE A 36 -23.74 -2.00 -43.57
N SER A 37 -24.83 -1.26 -43.71
CA SER A 37 -25.53 -0.64 -42.62
C SER A 37 -26.32 -1.73 -41.89
N ASP A 38 -25.95 -2.01 -40.66
CA ASP A 38 -26.91 -2.56 -39.71
C ASP A 38 -26.55 -2.07 -38.30
N GLU A 39 -27.54 -1.44 -37.73
CA GLU A 39 -27.62 -1.07 -36.33
C GLU A 39 -27.30 -2.28 -35.45
N ILE A 40 -26.13 -2.25 -34.81
CA ILE A 40 -25.89 -3.10 -33.65
C ILE A 40 -26.24 -2.24 -32.43
N THR A 41 -27.44 -2.45 -31.94
CA THR A 41 -27.81 -2.09 -30.57
C THR A 41 -26.80 -2.75 -29.63
N PRO A 42 -26.20 -2.02 -28.69
CA PRO A 42 -25.38 -2.66 -27.67
C PRO A 42 -26.32 -3.49 -26.80
N ASP A 43 -26.23 -4.79 -26.98
CA ASP A 43 -26.79 -5.74 -26.03
C ASP A 43 -26.13 -5.46 -24.68
N GLU A 44 -26.97 -5.15 -23.71
CA GLU A 44 -26.60 -5.00 -22.32
C GLU A 44 -26.03 -6.33 -21.83
N ALA A 45 -24.74 -6.56 -22.10
CA ALA A 45 -23.99 -7.55 -21.36
C ALA A 45 -23.95 -7.10 -19.91
N THR A 46 -24.87 -7.64 -19.15
CA THR A 46 -24.97 -7.59 -17.71
C THR A 46 -23.60 -7.83 -17.08
N TYR A 47 -22.84 -6.75 -16.87
CA TYR A 47 -21.88 -6.71 -15.81
C TYR A 47 -22.69 -6.63 -14.51
N ALA A 48 -23.09 -7.78 -14.03
CA ALA A 48 -23.45 -7.94 -12.64
C ALA A 48 -22.14 -7.73 -11.85
N LYS A 49 -21.78 -6.47 -11.69
CA LYS A 49 -20.89 -6.03 -10.65
C LYS A 49 -21.71 -6.28 -9.39
N ASP A 50 -21.33 -7.33 -8.65
CA ASP A 50 -21.72 -7.46 -7.26
C ASP A 50 -21.25 -6.18 -6.53
N THR A 51 -22.08 -5.16 -6.61
CA THR A 51 -22.04 -4.07 -5.67
C THR A 51 -22.61 -4.63 -4.38
N ALA A 52 -21.75 -5.34 -3.64
CA ALA A 52 -22.00 -5.52 -2.23
C ALA A 52 -22.31 -4.14 -1.67
N ASP A 53 -23.47 -4.07 -1.08
CA ASP A 53 -24.12 -2.93 -0.46
C ASP A 53 -23.13 -2.06 0.32
N ILE A 54 -22.61 -0.98 -0.32
CA ILE A 54 -21.79 0.04 0.33
C ILE A 54 -22.75 1.08 0.89
N SER A 55 -23.63 0.67 1.78
CA SER A 55 -24.44 1.57 2.59
C SER A 55 -23.91 1.61 4.03
N ALA A 56 -22.60 1.87 4.18
CA ALA A 56 -22.07 2.40 5.42
C ALA A 56 -21.75 3.87 5.13
N SER A 57 -22.57 4.74 5.66
CA SER A 57 -22.40 6.19 5.71
C SER A 57 -21.13 6.50 6.54
N GLY A 58 -20.00 6.59 5.88
CA GLY A 58 -18.72 6.96 6.46
C GLY A 58 -17.69 7.05 5.33
N ASN A 59 -16.79 8.00 5.43
CA ASN A 59 -15.72 8.21 4.48
C ASN A 59 -14.65 7.13 4.68
N SER A 60 -14.91 5.91 4.18
CA SER A 60 -13.98 4.77 4.31
C SER A 60 -12.88 4.85 3.26
N ILE A 61 -11.65 4.58 3.66
CA ILE A 61 -10.45 4.68 2.81
C ILE A 61 -9.99 3.26 2.46
N PRO A 62 -9.97 2.87 1.17
CA PRO A 62 -9.43 1.57 0.77
C PRO A 62 -7.94 1.45 1.14
N ILE A 63 -7.52 0.27 1.61
CA ILE A 63 -6.11 0.01 1.91
C ILE A 63 -5.42 -0.45 0.64
N THR A 64 -5.16 0.48 -0.27
CA THR A 64 -4.55 0.23 -1.60
C THR A 64 -3.53 1.29 -1.96
N ALA A 65 -2.67 1.00 -2.93
CA ALA A 65 -1.71 1.98 -3.44
C ALA A 65 -2.40 3.23 -4.02
N ASP A 66 -3.54 3.08 -4.68
CA ASP A 66 -4.31 4.19 -5.26
C ASP A 66 -4.88 5.14 -4.19
N SER A 67 -5.01 4.68 -2.97
CA SER A 67 -5.49 5.47 -1.82
C SER A 67 -4.35 6.05 -0.98
N GLY A 68 -3.10 5.95 -1.44
CA GLY A 68 -1.94 6.53 -0.77
C GLY A 68 -1.13 5.53 0.06
N PHE A 69 -1.56 4.29 0.22
CA PHE A 69 -0.74 3.26 0.87
C PHE A 69 0.19 2.61 -0.15
N ALA A 70 1.28 3.29 -0.53
CA ALA A 70 2.15 2.85 -1.63
C ALA A 70 2.94 1.58 -1.31
N ASP A 71 3.42 1.43 -0.08
CA ASP A 71 4.25 0.30 0.35
C ASP A 71 3.39 -0.94 0.68
N PRO A 72 3.63 -2.10 0.05
CA PRO A 72 2.83 -3.31 0.26
C PRO A 72 3.02 -3.93 1.66
N VAL A 73 4.16 -3.70 2.31
CA VAL A 73 4.41 -4.19 3.67
C VAL A 73 3.61 -3.35 4.66
N PHE A 74 3.58 -2.03 4.46
CA PHE A 74 2.77 -1.13 5.26
C PHE A 74 1.27 -1.39 5.06
N GLN A 75 0.80 -1.56 3.80
CA GLN A 75 -0.59 -1.98 3.51
C GLN A 75 -0.99 -3.23 4.30
N LYS A 76 -0.14 -4.25 4.23
CA LYS A 76 -0.40 -5.51 4.93
C LYS A 76 -0.46 -5.30 6.44
N TRP A 77 0.48 -4.53 6.99
CA TRP A 77 0.50 -4.25 8.42
C TRP A 77 -0.79 -3.51 8.87
N ILE A 78 -1.23 -2.51 8.11
CA ILE A 78 -2.50 -1.80 8.36
C ILE A 78 -3.68 -2.76 8.34
N SER A 79 -3.78 -3.62 7.31
CA SER A 79 -4.86 -4.61 7.19
C SER A 79 -4.88 -5.63 8.33
N GLU A 80 -3.74 -5.95 8.90
CA GLU A 80 -3.64 -6.93 9.98
C GLU A 80 -3.85 -6.34 11.38
N ASN A 81 -3.57 -5.03 11.56
CA ASN A 81 -3.51 -4.40 12.88
C ASN A 81 -4.54 -3.29 13.09
N ILE A 82 -5.02 -2.65 12.04
CA ILE A 82 -5.94 -1.50 12.12
C ILE A 82 -7.32 -1.84 11.58
N ASP A 83 -7.39 -2.51 10.41
CA ASP A 83 -8.65 -2.98 9.81
C ASP A 83 -9.21 -4.13 10.65
N THR A 84 -10.06 -3.78 11.63
CA THR A 84 -10.54 -4.70 12.67
C THR A 84 -11.61 -5.65 12.14
N ASP A 85 -12.43 -5.22 11.20
CA ASP A 85 -13.48 -6.02 10.59
C ASP A 85 -13.03 -6.77 9.32
N ARG A 86 -11.77 -6.47 8.86
CA ARG A 86 -11.09 -7.11 7.72
C ARG A 86 -11.86 -6.97 6.40
N ASN A 87 -12.46 -5.81 6.22
CA ASN A 87 -13.20 -5.50 4.99
C ASN A 87 -12.32 -4.87 3.89
N GLY A 88 -11.05 -4.58 4.20
CA GLY A 88 -10.09 -3.93 3.29
C GLY A 88 -10.27 -2.42 3.20
N LEU A 89 -11.07 -1.83 4.07
CA LEU A 89 -11.32 -0.40 4.16
C LEU A 89 -10.99 0.09 5.57
N LEU A 90 -10.48 1.31 5.69
CA LEU A 90 -10.34 1.99 6.98
C LEU A 90 -11.55 2.89 7.20
N SER A 91 -12.33 2.60 8.21
CA SER A 91 -13.40 3.46 8.69
C SER A 91 -12.87 4.62 9.53
N ASP A 92 -13.66 5.67 9.69
CA ASP A 92 -13.32 6.81 10.56
C ASP A 92 -13.10 6.35 12.01
N GLU A 93 -13.84 5.34 12.47
CA GLU A 93 -13.67 4.75 13.79
C GLU A 93 -12.29 4.11 13.96
N GLU A 94 -11.88 3.27 13.04
CA GLU A 94 -10.58 2.58 13.07
C GLU A 94 -9.42 3.57 13.00
N ILE A 95 -9.51 4.55 12.11
CA ILE A 95 -8.54 5.64 12.01
C ILE A 95 -8.46 6.42 13.33
N SER A 96 -9.61 6.80 13.89
CA SER A 96 -9.66 7.61 15.12
C SER A 96 -9.15 6.89 16.36
N MET A 97 -9.27 5.57 16.39
CA MET A 97 -8.78 4.72 17.49
C MET A 97 -7.28 4.46 17.38
N CYS A 98 -6.67 4.61 16.20
CA CYS A 98 -5.25 4.39 16.02
C CYS A 98 -4.44 5.52 16.67
N SER A 99 -3.77 5.22 17.77
CA SER A 99 -2.92 6.17 18.48
C SER A 99 -1.45 5.78 18.51
N GLU A 100 -1.12 4.61 18.05
CA GLU A 100 0.23 4.05 18.00
C GLU A 100 0.42 3.20 16.74
N ILE A 101 1.53 3.40 16.05
CA ILE A 101 2.01 2.57 14.95
C ILE A 101 3.46 2.21 15.27
N SER A 102 3.75 0.90 15.28
CA SER A 102 5.09 0.36 15.53
C SER A 102 5.42 -0.70 14.49
N ILE A 103 6.35 -0.37 13.61
CA ILE A 103 6.77 -1.17 12.45
C ILE A 103 8.28 -1.23 12.30
N PRO A 104 9.04 -1.47 13.39
CA PRO A 104 10.49 -1.50 13.29
C PRO A 104 10.99 -2.70 12.48
N SER A 105 12.07 -2.52 11.72
CA SER A 105 12.78 -3.59 11.00
C SER A 105 11.90 -4.40 10.03
N MET A 106 10.99 -3.74 9.33
CA MET A 106 10.06 -4.38 8.40
C MET A 106 10.43 -4.20 6.92
N SER A 107 11.53 -3.48 6.63
CA SER A 107 11.96 -3.13 5.27
C SER A 107 10.89 -2.32 4.50
N VAL A 108 10.24 -1.41 5.19
CA VAL A 108 9.27 -0.47 4.62
C VAL A 108 10.05 0.65 3.94
N ASP A 109 9.69 1.00 2.70
CA ASP A 109 10.31 2.07 1.94
C ASP A 109 9.46 3.35 1.86
N SER A 110 8.15 3.25 2.13
CA SER A 110 7.23 4.39 2.16
C SER A 110 6.18 4.26 3.27
N LEU A 111 5.90 5.37 3.92
CA LEU A 111 4.78 5.52 4.87
C LEU A 111 3.71 6.48 4.33
N GLU A 112 3.56 6.58 3.01
CA GLU A 112 2.40 7.24 2.43
C GLU A 112 1.11 6.58 2.96
N GLY A 113 0.11 7.39 3.32
CA GLY A 113 -1.08 6.95 4.06
C GLY A 113 -1.01 7.19 5.57
N ILE A 114 0.17 7.52 6.13
CA ILE A 114 0.31 7.85 7.56
C ILE A 114 -0.48 9.11 7.94
N GLU A 115 -0.73 10.00 6.98
CA GLU A 115 -1.49 11.24 7.15
C GLU A 115 -2.95 11.01 7.57
N TYR A 116 -3.52 9.86 7.25
CA TYR A 116 -4.88 9.52 7.66
C TYR A 116 -5.01 9.34 9.18
N PHE A 117 -3.94 8.98 9.86
CA PHE A 117 -3.95 8.72 11.31
C PHE A 117 -3.75 9.99 12.13
N TYR A 118 -4.73 10.90 12.07
CA TYR A 118 -4.67 12.22 12.72
C TYR A 118 -4.61 12.17 14.24
N ASN A 119 -4.96 11.05 14.87
CA ASN A 119 -4.86 10.81 16.32
C ASN A 119 -3.57 10.10 16.75
N LEU A 120 -2.63 9.87 15.82
CA LEU A 120 -1.39 9.18 16.07
C LEU A 120 -0.52 9.95 17.08
N LYS A 121 -0.17 9.30 18.19
CA LYS A 121 0.65 9.87 19.28
C LYS A 121 2.05 9.29 19.30
N THR A 122 2.21 8.05 18.88
CA THR A 122 3.48 7.34 18.87
C THR A 122 3.68 6.69 17.51
N LEU A 123 4.83 6.97 16.89
CA LEU A 123 5.28 6.33 15.67
C LEU A 123 6.69 5.79 15.89
N ASP A 124 6.84 4.48 15.73
CA ASP A 124 8.12 3.81 15.63
C ASP A 124 8.24 3.15 14.25
N CYS A 125 9.06 3.74 13.41
CA CYS A 125 9.40 3.24 12.08
C CYS A 125 10.92 3.05 11.95
N SER A 126 11.60 2.75 13.04
CA SER A 126 13.04 2.54 13.06
C SER A 126 13.49 1.31 12.26
N ASP A 127 14.76 1.31 11.86
CA ASP A 127 15.36 0.20 11.11
C ASP A 127 14.59 -0.18 9.82
N ASN A 128 14.25 0.81 8.99
CA ASN A 128 13.56 0.65 7.72
C ASN A 128 14.35 1.31 6.56
N GLU A 129 13.74 1.43 5.37
CA GLU A 129 14.41 1.95 4.18
C GLU A 129 13.84 3.30 3.72
N LEU A 130 13.21 4.05 4.63
CA LEU A 130 12.53 5.31 4.33
C LEU A 130 13.49 6.37 3.79
N LEU A 131 13.19 6.92 2.61
CA LEU A 131 13.86 8.08 2.03
C LEU A 131 13.17 9.39 2.42
N PHE A 132 11.86 9.33 2.65
CA PHE A 132 11.00 10.45 3.01
C PHE A 132 10.02 10.03 4.09
N LEU A 133 9.67 10.96 4.94
CA LEU A 133 8.63 10.79 5.95
C LEU A 133 7.90 12.13 6.12
N ASP A 134 6.61 12.14 5.80
CA ASP A 134 5.74 13.28 6.03
C ASP A 134 4.80 13.01 7.20
N VAL A 135 4.99 13.72 8.29
CA VAL A 135 4.16 13.67 9.50
C VAL A 135 3.42 14.98 9.75
N SER A 136 3.28 15.81 8.71
CA SER A 136 2.65 17.14 8.82
C SER A 136 1.19 17.09 9.26
N ALA A 137 0.47 16.03 8.91
CA ALA A 137 -0.91 15.79 9.34
C ALA A 137 -1.01 15.21 10.77
N ASN A 138 0.04 14.59 11.28
CA ASN A 138 0.05 13.94 12.60
C ASN A 138 0.33 14.93 13.73
N THR A 139 -0.45 16.00 13.82
CA THR A 139 -0.21 17.19 14.69
C THR A 139 -0.27 16.89 16.18
N VAL A 140 -0.77 15.72 16.57
CA VAL A 140 -0.83 15.29 17.98
C VAL A 140 0.30 14.33 18.37
N LEU A 141 1.24 14.07 17.45
CA LEU A 141 2.38 13.19 17.66
C LEU A 141 3.23 13.65 18.88
N LYS A 142 3.57 12.70 19.76
CA LYS A 142 4.32 12.93 20.99
C LYS A 142 5.66 12.24 20.99
N SER A 143 5.74 11.06 20.37
CA SER A 143 6.96 10.27 20.26
C SER A 143 7.16 9.82 18.82
N LEU A 144 8.33 10.04 18.28
CA LEU A 144 8.75 9.62 16.94
C LEU A 144 10.12 8.96 17.04
N ASN A 145 10.20 7.71 16.62
CA ASN A 145 11.42 7.01 16.36
C ASN A 145 11.51 6.66 14.87
N CYS A 146 12.35 7.35 14.13
CA CYS A 146 12.68 7.05 12.75
C CYS A 146 14.18 6.84 12.55
N SER A 147 14.86 6.38 13.59
CA SER A 147 16.30 6.05 13.54
C SER A 147 16.58 4.90 12.57
N HIS A 148 17.84 4.81 12.11
CA HIS A 148 18.25 3.77 11.16
C HIS A 148 17.35 3.69 9.91
N ASN A 149 17.25 4.81 9.21
CA ASN A 149 16.58 4.94 7.92
C ASN A 149 17.50 5.67 6.93
N ASN A 150 16.98 6.03 5.76
CA ASN A 150 17.72 6.77 4.73
C ASN A 150 17.14 8.18 4.49
N LEU A 151 16.57 8.80 5.55
CA LEU A 151 15.87 10.07 5.42
C LEU A 151 16.81 11.18 4.96
N LEU A 152 16.43 11.86 3.88
CA LEU A 152 17.18 13.02 3.35
C LEU A 152 16.85 14.30 4.11
N SER A 153 15.64 14.43 4.58
CA SER A 153 15.14 15.55 5.38
C SER A 153 13.92 15.13 6.18
N LEU A 154 13.61 15.87 7.24
CA LEU A 154 12.43 15.66 8.07
C LEU A 154 11.90 17.01 8.53
N ASP A 155 10.64 17.31 8.20
CA ASP A 155 9.96 18.52 8.71
C ASP A 155 9.03 18.15 9.88
N LEU A 156 9.31 18.67 11.05
CA LEU A 156 8.54 18.50 12.28
C LEU A 156 7.80 19.77 12.69
N SER A 157 7.72 20.77 11.80
CA SER A 157 7.14 22.07 12.10
C SER A 157 5.67 22.00 12.56
N SER A 158 4.93 20.99 12.11
CA SER A 158 3.53 20.74 12.51
C SER A 158 3.41 19.95 13.82
N CYS A 159 4.43 19.21 14.23
CA CYS A 159 4.40 18.31 15.39
C CYS A 159 4.66 19.05 16.72
N LYS A 160 3.83 20.05 17.04
CA LYS A 160 4.00 20.91 18.22
C LYS A 160 3.93 20.18 19.57
N LYS A 161 3.44 18.95 19.61
CA LYS A 161 3.28 18.14 20.83
C LYS A 161 4.40 17.12 21.00
N LEU A 162 5.36 17.07 20.07
CA LEU A 162 6.47 16.13 20.09
C LEU A 162 7.35 16.36 21.31
N LYS A 163 7.68 15.29 22.02
CA LYS A 163 8.51 15.29 23.24
C LYS A 163 9.71 14.38 23.10
N ASP A 164 9.49 13.23 22.49
CA ASP A 164 10.48 12.18 22.34
C ASP A 164 10.80 12.02 20.85
N LEU A 165 12.06 12.14 20.47
CA LEU A 165 12.50 12.08 19.08
C LEU A 165 13.82 11.32 18.99
N ASP A 166 13.83 10.26 18.16
CA ASP A 166 15.05 9.61 17.71
C ASP A 166 15.11 9.62 16.17
N ILE A 167 16.09 10.31 15.63
CA ILE A 167 16.41 10.40 14.19
C ILE A 167 17.83 9.94 13.91
N SER A 168 18.45 9.25 14.84
CA SER A 168 19.84 8.82 14.72
C SER A 168 20.02 7.86 13.52
N PHE A 169 21.22 7.82 12.99
CA PHE A 169 21.55 6.93 11.85
C PHE A 169 20.66 7.14 10.61
N ASN A 170 20.53 8.39 10.22
CA ASN A 170 19.94 8.80 8.95
C ASN A 170 20.97 9.51 8.08
#